data_d006125ec4bd26b82f4b9bc203764797
#
_entry.id   d006125ec4bd26b82f4b9bc203764797
#
_cell.length_a   1.000
_cell.length_b   1.000
_cell.length_c   1.000
_cell.angle_alpha   90.00
_cell.angle_beta   90.00
_cell.angle_gamma   90.00
#
_symmetry.space_group_name_H-M   'P 1'
#
loop_
_entity.id
_entity.type
_entity.pdbx_description
1 polymer ?
#
loop_
_entity_poly.entity_id
_entity_poly.type
_entity_poly.pdbx_seq_one_letter_code
_entity_poly.pdbx_strand_id
1 'polypeptide(L)' 'MTIEQKISMALAYRGMSQAALAREIGTSPANLNQRMKRGSFTAEEMEKIAAALGAKYFFGFEFEDGTKV' A
#
# COMPACT_ATOMS: atom_id res chain seq x y z
N MET A 1 2.47 -12.86 -2.32
CA MET A 1 1.58 -11.96 -1.57
C MET A 1 1.14 -10.83 -2.49
N THR A 2 -0.15 -10.54 -2.47
CA THR A 2 -0.72 -9.50 -3.34
C THR A 2 -0.55 -8.11 -2.70
N ILE A 3 -0.74 -7.06 -3.51
CA ILE A 3 -0.75 -5.68 -3.02
C ILE A 3 -1.85 -5.50 -1.98
N GLU A 4 -3.03 -6.08 -2.22
CA GLU A 4 -4.14 -6.00 -1.27
C GLU A 4 -3.74 -6.59 0.08
N GLN A 5 -3.10 -7.75 0.07
CA GLN A 5 -2.65 -8.39 1.30
C GLN A 5 -1.60 -7.55 2.03
N LYS A 6 -0.67 -6.96 1.28
CA LYS A 6 0.36 -6.10 1.86
C LYS A 6 -0.23 -4.88 2.54
N ILE A 7 -1.15 -4.21 1.87
CA ILE A 7 -1.81 -3.04 2.42
C ILE A 7 -2.63 -3.42 3.66
N SER A 8 -3.37 -4.55 3.58
CA SER A 8 -4.16 -5.03 4.70
C SER A 8 -3.29 -5.32 5.92
N MET A 9 -2.13 -5.93 5.71
CA MET A 9 -1.19 -6.21 6.80
C MET A 9 -0.65 -4.91 7.42
N ALA A 10 -0.31 -3.94 6.57
CA ALA A 10 0.19 -2.66 7.05
C ALA A 10 -0.88 -1.91 7.86
N LEU A 11 -2.12 -1.95 7.40
CA LEU A 11 -3.24 -1.36 8.13
C LEU A 11 -3.43 -2.02 9.50
N ALA A 12 -3.38 -3.34 9.53
CA ALA A 12 -3.50 -4.09 10.79
C ALA A 12 -2.35 -3.73 11.75
N TYR A 13 -1.14 -3.63 11.23
CA TYR A 13 0.02 -3.25 12.03
C TYR A 13 -0.16 -1.89 12.68
N ARG A 14 -0.74 -0.92 11.94
CA ARG A 14 -0.94 0.44 12.43
C ARG A 14 -2.26 0.61 13.19
N GLY A 15 -3.12 -0.39 13.19
CA GLY A 15 -4.44 -0.28 13.80
C GLY A 15 -5.34 0.71 13.07
N MET A 16 -5.18 0.83 11.74
CA MET A 16 -5.92 1.76 10.92
C MET A 16 -6.94 1.01 10.07
N SER A 17 -8.14 1.57 9.91
CA SER A 17 -9.15 0.98 9.05
C SER A 17 -8.92 1.37 7.59
N GLN A 18 -9.46 0.57 6.68
CA GLN A 18 -9.42 0.88 5.27
C GLN A 18 -10.15 2.19 4.96
N ALA A 19 -11.26 2.45 5.66
CA ALA A 19 -12.00 3.69 5.50
C ALA A 19 -11.16 4.90 5.92
N ALA A 20 -10.40 4.78 7.00
CA ALA A 20 -9.51 5.85 7.45
C ALA A 20 -8.40 6.10 6.45
N LEU A 21 -7.82 5.03 5.88
CA LEU A 21 -6.81 5.17 4.84
C LEU A 21 -7.38 5.90 3.61
N ALA A 22 -8.57 5.50 3.17
CA ALA A 22 -9.22 6.15 2.02
C ALA A 22 -9.36 7.65 2.24
N ARG A 23 -9.77 8.04 3.44
CA ARG A 23 -9.93 9.45 3.81
C ARG A 23 -8.61 10.19 3.77
N GLU A 24 -7.57 9.55 4.30
CA GLU A 24 -6.23 10.15 4.35
C GLU A 24 -5.66 10.42 2.96
N ILE A 25 -5.91 9.52 2.01
CA ILE A 25 -5.39 9.68 0.64
C ILE A 25 -6.38 10.38 -0.29
N GLY A 26 -7.52 10.83 0.22
CA GLY A 26 -8.46 11.65 -0.54
C GLY A 26 -9.35 10.88 -1.49
N THR A 27 -9.72 9.66 -1.15
CA THR A 27 -10.63 8.85 -1.98
C THR A 27 -11.74 8.26 -1.13
N SER A 28 -12.76 7.66 -1.78
CA SER A 28 -13.83 6.99 -1.06
C SER A 28 -13.42 5.57 -0.65
N PRO A 29 -13.98 5.03 0.44
CA PRO A 29 -13.70 3.65 0.83
C PRO A 29 -14.04 2.64 -0.27
N ALA A 30 -15.13 2.86 -1.01
CA ALA A 30 -15.53 1.97 -2.10
C ALA A 30 -14.50 1.99 -3.23
N ASN A 31 -14.00 3.17 -3.59
CA ASN A 31 -13.00 3.31 -4.63
C ASN A 31 -11.69 2.64 -4.22
N LEU A 32 -11.25 2.87 -2.99
CA LEU A 32 -10.04 2.22 -2.48
C LEU A 32 -10.18 0.71 -2.49
N ASN A 33 -11.32 0.19 -2.05
CA ASN A 33 -11.58 -1.25 -2.02
C ASN A 33 -11.47 -1.86 -3.42
N GLN A 34 -12.07 -1.19 -4.43
CA GLN A 34 -11.98 -1.66 -5.81
C GLN A 34 -10.55 -1.67 -6.32
N ARG A 35 -9.78 -0.64 -5.99
CA ARG A 35 -8.39 -0.54 -6.42
C ARG A 35 -7.52 -1.59 -5.75
N MET A 36 -7.77 -1.88 -4.48
CA MET A 36 -7.07 -2.92 -3.76
C MET A 36 -7.33 -4.29 -4.38
N LYS A 37 -8.58 -4.57 -4.73
CA LYS A 37 -8.94 -5.85 -5.37
C LYS A 37 -8.30 -6.00 -6.74
N ARG A 38 -8.18 -4.90 -7.48
CA ARG A 38 -7.52 -4.90 -8.78
C ARG A 38 -6.00 -5.03 -8.65
N GLY A 39 -5.47 -4.59 -7.51
CA GLY A 39 -4.03 -4.64 -7.26
C GLY A 39 -3.24 -3.70 -8.14
N SER A 40 -3.87 -2.64 -8.64
CA SER A 40 -3.27 -1.73 -9.60
C SER A 40 -3.05 -0.35 -8.97
N PHE A 41 -1.82 -0.11 -8.54
CA PHE A 41 -1.41 1.17 -7.97
C PHE A 41 -0.13 1.63 -8.65
N THR A 42 -0.03 2.94 -8.90
CA THR A 42 1.23 3.53 -9.34
C THR A 42 2.17 3.68 -8.15
N ALA A 43 3.46 3.85 -8.43
CA ALA A 43 4.44 4.10 -7.37
C ALA A 43 4.06 5.35 -6.57
N GLU A 44 3.59 6.39 -7.25
CA GLU A 44 3.16 7.62 -6.59
C GLU A 44 2.01 7.37 -5.61
N GLU A 45 1.05 6.54 -6.02
CA GLU A 45 -0.07 6.16 -5.15
C GLU A 45 0.39 5.34 -3.95
N MET A 46 1.36 4.45 -4.17
CA MET A 46 1.93 3.66 -3.07
C MET A 46 2.67 4.56 -2.09
N GLU A 47 3.32 5.61 -2.56
CA GLU A 47 3.97 6.58 -1.69
C GLU A 47 2.95 7.35 -0.83
N LYS A 48 1.80 7.70 -1.41
CA LYS A 48 0.72 8.34 -0.66
C LYS A 48 0.18 7.43 0.43
N ILE A 49 -0.01 6.17 0.10
CA ILE A 49 -0.47 5.17 1.06
C ILE A 49 0.56 5.02 2.18
N ALA A 50 1.83 4.94 1.83
CA ALA A 50 2.91 4.83 2.81
C ALA A 50 2.93 6.04 3.74
N ALA A 51 2.79 7.25 3.20
CA ALA A 51 2.76 8.46 4.01
C ALA A 51 1.60 8.43 5.01
N ALA A 52 0.42 7.98 4.58
CA ALA A 52 -0.74 7.86 5.46
C ALA A 52 -0.51 6.84 6.57
N LEU A 53 0.31 5.82 6.30
CA LEU A 53 0.67 4.78 7.26
C LEU A 53 1.83 5.18 8.17
N GLY A 54 2.44 6.33 7.94
CA GLY A 54 3.64 6.72 8.66
C GLY A 54 4.85 5.87 8.28
N ALA A 55 4.91 5.41 7.04
CA ALA A 55 5.94 4.49 6.56
C ALA A 55 6.59 5.01 5.29
N LYS A 56 7.57 4.28 4.80
CA LYS A 56 8.18 4.54 3.50
C LYS A 56 7.86 3.39 2.58
N TYR A 57 7.47 3.71 1.35
CA TYR A 57 7.28 2.71 0.32
C TYR A 57 8.62 2.34 -0.28
N PHE A 58 8.84 1.06 -0.48
CA PHE A 58 10.02 0.59 -1.18
C PHE A 58 9.65 -0.58 -2.07
N PHE A 59 10.37 -0.73 -3.14
CA PHE A 59 10.32 -1.94 -3.96
C PHE A 59 11.69 -2.10 -4.60
N GLY A 60 11.95 -3.28 -5.15
CA GLY A 60 13.23 -3.51 -5.76
C GLY A 60 13.38 -4.91 -6.33
N PHE A 61 14.59 -5.18 -6.77
CA PHE A 61 14.96 -6.48 -7.32
C PHE A 61 16.08 -7.07 -6.48
N GLU A 62 16.03 -8.37 -6.28
CA GLU A 62 17.11 -9.11 -5.64
C GLU A 62 17.70 -10.06 -6.66
N PHE A 63 19.00 -9.98 -6.86
CA PHE A 63 19.72 -10.80 -7.82
C PHE A 63 20.28 -12.05 -7.13
N GLU A 64 20.72 -13.03 -7.94
CA GLU A 64 21.18 -14.32 -7.42
C GLU A 64 22.36 -14.21 -6.47
N ASP A 65 23.18 -13.16 -6.62
CA ASP A 65 24.35 -12.93 -5.76
C ASP A 65 23.98 -12.23 -4.44
N GLY A 66 22.68 -12.04 -4.20
CA GLY A 66 22.21 -11.34 -3.00
C GLY A 66 22.10 -9.84 -3.15
N THR A 67 22.48 -9.30 -4.30
CA THR A 67 22.36 -7.86 -4.57
C THR A 67 20.89 -7.47 -4.67
N LYS A 68 20.52 -6.40 -4.00
CA LYS A 68 19.16 -5.85 -4.02
C LYS A 68 19.19 -4.47 -4.68
N VAL A 69 18.27 -4.26 -5.60
CA VAL A 69 18.16 -2.99 -6.31
C VAL A 69 16.72 -2.50 -6.25
#